data_9767bd76d495d4db37faaf45002fc67e
#
_entry.id   9767bd76d495d4db37faaf45002fc67e
#
_cell.length_a   1.000
_cell.length_b   1.000
_cell.length_c   1.000
_cell.angle_alpha   90.00
_cell.angle_beta   90.00
_cell.angle_gamma   90.00
#
_symmetry.space_group_name_H-M   'P 1'
#
loop_
_entity.id
_entity.type
_entity.pdbx_description
1 polymer ?
#
loop_
_entity_poly.entity_id
_entity_poly.type
_entity_poly.pdbx_seq_one_letter_code
_entity_poly.pdbx_strand_id
1 'polypeptide(L)' 'QGDETIPARKELLMEQRRQLAARIGEMQAVLDRLDKKIEGYESHLLKAERSLKR' A
#
# COMPACT_ATOMS: atom_id res chain seq x y z
N GLN A 1 11.23 -24.61 -31.25
CA GLN A 1 10.02 -23.83 -31.37
C GLN A 1 9.55 -23.31 -30.04
N GLY A 2 9.50 -24.15 -29.03
CA GLY A 2 9.14 -23.72 -27.70
C GLY A 2 10.14 -22.74 -27.14
N ASP A 3 11.39 -22.90 -27.50
CA ASP A 3 12.46 -22.05 -26.99
C ASP A 3 12.30 -20.60 -27.39
N GLU A 4 11.76 -20.36 -28.58
CA GLU A 4 11.62 -19.00 -29.08
C GLU A 4 10.52 -18.23 -28.36
N THR A 5 9.53 -18.93 -27.86
CA THR A 5 8.42 -18.28 -27.17
C THR A 5 8.67 -18.08 -25.68
N ILE A 6 9.66 -18.78 -25.12
CA ILE A 6 9.93 -18.66 -23.69
C ILE A 6 10.35 -17.25 -23.27
N PRO A 7 11.28 -16.60 -23.99
CA PRO A 7 11.64 -15.22 -23.61
C PRO A 7 10.46 -14.25 -23.69
N ALA A 8 9.62 -14.43 -24.72
CA ALA A 8 8.46 -13.56 -24.88
C ALA A 8 7.47 -13.75 -23.74
N ARG A 9 7.24 -14.99 -23.32
CA ARG A 9 6.37 -15.28 -22.21
C ARG A 9 6.91 -14.72 -20.92
N LYS A 10 8.21 -14.85 -20.72
CA LYS A 10 8.85 -14.31 -19.53
C LYS A 10 8.68 -12.79 -19.47
N GLU A 11 8.87 -12.13 -20.59
CA GLU A 11 8.70 -10.68 -20.67
C GLU A 11 7.29 -10.28 -20.30
N LEU A 12 6.31 -11.01 -20.80
CA LEU A 12 4.92 -10.73 -20.51
C LEU A 12 4.62 -10.89 -19.03
N LEU A 13 5.12 -11.94 -18.42
CA LEU A 13 4.92 -12.19 -17.01
C LEU A 13 5.61 -11.14 -16.17
N MET A 14 6.80 -10.71 -16.59
CA MET A 14 7.51 -9.66 -15.87
C MET A 14 6.74 -8.35 -15.93
N GLU A 15 6.12 -8.07 -17.05
CA GLU A 15 5.32 -6.86 -17.18
C GLU A 15 4.10 -6.91 -16.28
N GLN A 16 3.44 -8.06 -16.23
CA GLN A 16 2.30 -8.24 -15.33
C GLN A 16 2.72 -8.08 -13.88
N ARG A 17 3.86 -8.64 -13.52
CA ARG A 17 4.37 -8.50 -12.16
C ARG A 17 4.64 -7.05 -11.83
N ARG A 18 5.19 -6.32 -12.79
CA ARG A 18 5.49 -4.91 -12.59
C ARG A 18 4.23 -4.10 -12.32
N GLN A 19 3.18 -4.40 -13.08
CA GLN A 19 1.91 -3.70 -12.90
C GLN A 19 1.29 -4.02 -11.55
N LEU A 20 1.35 -5.28 -11.15
CA LEU A 20 0.83 -5.66 -9.83
C LEU A 20 1.62 -5.02 -8.71
N ALA A 21 2.95 -4.99 -8.86
CA ALA A 21 3.79 -4.38 -7.84
C ALA A 21 3.47 -2.89 -7.69
N ALA A 22 3.19 -2.22 -8.80
CA ALA A 22 2.82 -0.82 -8.75
C ALA A 22 1.51 -0.62 -8.00
N ARG A 23 0.52 -1.48 -8.25
CA ARG A 23 -0.75 -1.41 -7.55
C ARG A 23 -0.59 -1.67 -6.07
N ILE A 24 0.22 -2.65 -5.73
CA ILE A 24 0.46 -2.97 -4.32
C ILE A 24 1.12 -1.77 -3.64
N GLY A 25 2.06 -1.13 -4.32
CA GLY A 25 2.70 0.05 -3.76
C GLY A 25 1.71 1.17 -3.51
N GLU A 26 0.78 1.39 -4.44
CA GLU A 26 -0.24 2.42 -4.27
C GLU A 26 -1.15 2.10 -3.10
N MET A 27 -1.56 0.85 -2.99
CA MET A 27 -2.41 0.43 -1.88
C MET A 27 -1.69 0.55 -0.56
N GLN A 28 -0.41 0.20 -0.55
CA GLN A 28 0.39 0.32 0.66
C GLN A 28 0.48 1.76 1.11
N ALA A 29 0.63 2.69 0.18
CA ALA A 29 0.70 4.10 0.49
C ALA A 29 -0.61 4.59 1.10
N VAL A 30 -1.74 4.12 0.56
CA VAL A 30 -3.05 4.49 1.11
C VAL A 30 -3.20 3.92 2.52
N LEU A 31 -2.78 2.67 2.70
CA LEU A 31 -2.86 2.04 4.01
C LEU A 31 -2.02 2.80 5.03
N ASP A 32 -0.82 3.20 4.63
CA ASP A 32 0.05 3.96 5.52
C ASP A 32 -0.58 5.29 5.92
N ARG A 33 -1.26 5.94 4.99
CA ARG A 33 -1.95 7.20 5.29
C ARG A 33 -3.06 6.97 6.29
N LEU A 34 -3.82 5.91 6.11
CA LEU A 34 -4.91 5.59 7.02
C LEU A 34 -4.38 5.27 8.41
N ASP A 35 -3.29 4.53 8.47
CA ASP A 35 -2.65 4.22 9.75
C ASP A 35 -2.27 5.50 10.48
N LYS A 36 -1.67 6.45 9.77
CA LYS A 36 -1.29 7.71 10.37
C LYS A 36 -2.49 8.51 10.83
N LYS A 37 -3.56 8.49 10.04
CA LYS A 37 -4.78 9.19 10.43
C LYS A 37 -5.37 8.60 11.69
N ILE A 38 -5.38 7.28 11.78
CA ILE A 38 -5.92 6.61 12.95
C ILE A 38 -5.11 6.94 14.18
N GLU A 39 -3.80 6.92 14.05
CA GLU A 39 -2.92 7.28 15.16
C GLU A 39 -3.17 8.72 15.62
N GLY A 40 -3.23 9.62 14.67
CA GLY A 40 -3.48 11.01 14.99
C GLY A 40 -4.84 11.23 15.61
N TYR A 41 -5.81 10.49 15.13
CA TYR A 41 -7.18 10.59 15.66
C TYR A 41 -7.23 10.17 17.14
N GLU A 42 -6.59 9.05 17.45
CA GLU A 42 -6.53 8.57 18.81
C GLU A 42 -5.83 9.57 19.72
N SER A 43 -4.69 10.06 19.28
CA SER A 43 -3.94 11.02 20.07
C SER A 43 -4.76 12.27 20.33
N HIS A 44 -5.47 12.74 19.33
CA HIS A 44 -6.29 13.92 19.44
C HIS A 44 -7.42 13.71 20.44
N LEU A 45 -8.06 12.56 20.36
CA LEU A 45 -9.16 12.24 21.27
C LEU A 45 -8.68 12.15 22.71
N LEU A 46 -7.53 11.51 22.92
CA LEU A 46 -6.99 11.38 24.26
C LEU A 46 -6.68 12.74 24.87
N LYS A 47 -6.15 13.64 24.07
CA LYS A 47 -5.88 14.99 24.55
C LYS A 47 -7.17 15.72 24.93
N ALA A 48 -8.20 15.56 24.09
CA ALA A 48 -9.48 16.18 24.36
C ALA A 48 -10.10 15.66 25.66
N GLU A 49 -10.01 14.34 25.85
CA GLU A 49 -10.54 13.74 27.06
C GLU A 49 -9.83 14.25 28.30
N ARG A 50 -8.52 14.37 28.23
CA ARG A 50 -7.74 14.88 29.36
C ARG A 50 -8.16 16.29 29.71
N SER A 51 -8.40 17.11 28.70
CA SER A 51 -8.84 18.48 28.93
C SER A 51 -10.19 18.52 29.59
N LEU A 52 -11.07 17.62 29.18
CA LEU A 52 -12.43 17.60 29.74
C LEU A 52 -12.48 17.09 31.17
N LYS A 53 -11.56 16.24 31.54
CA LYS A 53 -11.55 15.65 32.87
C LYS A 53 -11.07 16.61 33.95
N ARG A 54 -10.70 17.79 33.57
CA ARG A 54 -10.31 18.80 34.54
C ARG A 54 -11.55 19.49 35.11
#